data_bc7af1431f1f370645744624b493f20c
#
_entry.id   bc7af1431f1f370645744624b493f20c
#
_cell.length_a   1.000
_cell.length_b   1.000
_cell.length_c   1.000
_cell.angle_alpha   90.00
_cell.angle_beta   90.00
_cell.angle_gamma   90.00
#
_symmetry.space_group_name_H-M   'P 1'
#
loop_
_entity.id
_entity.type
_entity.pdbx_description
1 polymer ?
#
loop_
_entity_poly.entity_id
_entity_poly.type
_entity_poly.pdbx_seq_one_letter_code
_entity_poly.pdbx_strand_id
1 'polypeptide(L)'
;MKTISIYTDGACSGNPGPGGWGAVLFHGDRVKEIYGGEPDTTNQRMEIKAVIEALKALKVSGWDVTVFSDSAYVVNAFNQHWIENWQRNGWRNSKKDAVANQDLWRELVHLTGLNRVRLEKVKGHAGNEWNERCDQLARQGIRELNGEG
;
A
#
# COMPACT_ATOMS: atom_id res chain seq x y z
N MET A 1 1.36 -23.93 -3.41
CA MET A 1 1.73 -22.58 -2.96
C MET A 1 0.47 -21.84 -2.55
N LYS A 2 0.50 -21.20 -1.40
CA LYS A 2 -0.65 -20.44 -0.91
C LYS A 2 -0.79 -19.14 -1.69
N THR A 3 -1.99 -18.87 -2.20
CA THR A 3 -2.27 -17.64 -2.95
C THR A 3 -3.22 -16.74 -2.18
N ILE A 4 -3.02 -15.44 -2.29
CA ILE A 4 -3.88 -14.45 -1.67
C ILE A 4 -4.01 -13.23 -2.59
N SER A 5 -5.20 -12.65 -2.61
CA SER A 5 -5.45 -11.39 -3.32
C SER A 5 -5.70 -10.29 -2.31
N ILE A 6 -5.11 -9.13 -2.56
CA ILE A 6 -5.19 -7.99 -1.64
C ILE A 6 -5.57 -6.74 -2.42
N TYR A 7 -6.59 -6.02 -1.95
CA TYR A 7 -6.90 -4.68 -2.44
C TYR A 7 -6.40 -3.67 -1.40
N THR A 8 -5.84 -2.56 -1.86
CA THR A 8 -5.29 -1.51 -0.98
C THR A 8 -5.69 -0.13 -1.46
N ASP A 9 -5.78 0.82 -0.52
CA ASP A 9 -5.98 2.23 -0.85
C ASP A 9 -5.43 3.11 0.27
N GLY A 10 -5.09 4.34 -0.08
CA GLY A 10 -4.68 5.36 0.88
C GLY A 10 -5.41 6.66 0.62
N ALA A 11 -5.59 7.43 1.67
CA ALA A 11 -6.26 8.73 1.61
C ALA A 11 -5.58 9.70 2.56
N CYS A 12 -5.69 10.98 2.25
CA CYS A 12 -5.14 12.03 3.10
C CYS A 12 -6.05 13.23 3.10
N SER A 13 -6.32 13.78 4.28
CA SER A 13 -7.13 14.99 4.44
C SER A 13 -6.17 16.17 4.48
N GLY A 14 -6.01 16.86 3.35
CA GLY A 14 -4.89 17.76 3.13
C GLY A 14 -3.66 16.95 2.74
N ASN A 15 -2.67 17.55 2.14
CA ASN A 15 -1.50 16.83 1.68
C ASN A 15 -0.26 17.72 1.83
N PRO A 16 0.41 17.75 3.00
CA PRO A 16 0.29 16.81 4.13
C PRO A 16 -0.90 17.09 5.06
N GLY A 17 -1.22 16.09 5.88
CA GLY A 17 -2.28 16.19 6.87
C GLY A 17 -2.61 14.80 7.43
N PRO A 18 -3.72 14.68 8.18
CA PRO A 18 -4.15 13.36 8.67
C PRO A 18 -4.46 12.44 7.50
N GLY A 19 -3.96 11.23 7.55
CA GLY A 19 -4.17 10.25 6.50
C GLY A 19 -4.57 8.89 7.03
N GLY A 20 -5.08 8.06 6.15
CA GLY A 20 -5.47 6.69 6.47
C GLY A 20 -5.14 5.74 5.35
N TRP A 21 -5.10 4.49 5.68
CA TRP A 21 -4.88 3.39 4.73
C TRP A 21 -5.88 2.28 5.01
N GLY A 22 -6.22 1.53 3.97
CA GLY A 22 -7.12 0.40 4.10
C GLY A 22 -6.72 -0.72 3.18
N ALA A 23 -7.00 -1.96 3.59
CA ALA A 23 -6.72 -3.13 2.79
C ALA A 23 -7.76 -4.20 3.05
N VAL A 24 -8.07 -4.97 2.01
CA VAL A 24 -8.95 -6.13 2.08
C VAL A 24 -8.19 -7.33 1.53
N LEU A 25 -8.08 -8.38 2.34
CA LEU A 25 -7.32 -9.57 2.01
C LEU A 25 -8.28 -10.74 1.78
N PHE A 26 -8.09 -11.46 0.67
CA PHE A 26 -8.93 -12.60 0.28
C PHE A 26 -8.09 -13.86 0.21
N HIS A 27 -8.46 -14.86 1.01
CA HIS A 27 -7.86 -16.19 0.94
C HIS A 27 -8.98 -17.23 0.94
N GLY A 28 -9.28 -17.77 -0.24
CA GLY A 28 -10.42 -18.65 -0.40
C GLY A 28 -11.73 -17.93 -0.03
N ASP A 29 -12.48 -18.49 0.89
CA ASP A 29 -13.72 -17.88 1.38
C ASP A 29 -13.51 -16.86 2.49
N ARG A 30 -12.28 -16.70 2.94
CA ARG A 30 -11.96 -15.79 4.04
C ARG A 30 -11.66 -14.40 3.53
N VAL A 31 -12.27 -13.42 4.18
CA VAL A 31 -12.07 -12.00 3.87
C VAL A 31 -11.65 -11.30 5.15
N LYS A 32 -10.56 -10.57 5.11
CA LYS A 32 -10.08 -9.80 6.24
C LYS A 32 -9.91 -8.35 5.84
N GLU A 33 -10.50 -7.45 6.63
CA GLU A 33 -10.34 -6.01 6.42
C GLU A 33 -9.44 -5.44 7.49
N ILE A 34 -8.49 -4.60 7.11
CA ILE A 34 -7.63 -3.89 8.04
C ILE A 34 -7.53 -2.43 7.62
N TYR A 35 -7.28 -1.55 8.56
CA TYR A 35 -7.12 -0.13 8.30
C TYR A 35 -6.36 0.54 9.44
N GLY A 36 -5.92 1.76 9.18
CA GLY A 36 -5.25 2.57 10.20
C GLY A 36 -5.10 4.00 9.72
N GLY A 37 -4.53 4.84 10.57
CA GLY A 37 -4.34 6.24 10.26
C GLY A 37 -3.07 6.80 10.87
N GLU A 38 -2.61 7.92 10.33
CA GLU A 38 -1.47 8.68 10.83
C GLU A 38 -1.82 10.16 10.85
N PRO A 39 -1.45 10.88 11.93
CA PRO A 39 -1.89 12.27 12.11
C PRO A 39 -1.24 13.27 11.16
N ASP A 40 -0.05 12.96 10.64
CA ASP A 40 0.68 13.86 9.75
C ASP A 40 1.41 13.02 8.69
N THR A 41 0.83 12.99 7.49
CA THR A 41 1.34 12.12 6.42
C THR A 41 0.95 12.70 5.07
N THR A 42 1.15 11.93 4.00
CA THR A 42 0.78 12.30 2.64
C THR A 42 -0.03 11.17 2.00
N ASN A 43 -0.71 11.49 0.92
CA ASN A 43 -1.46 10.51 0.16
C ASN A 43 -0.54 9.37 -0.33
N GLN A 44 0.63 9.72 -0.88
CA GLN A 44 1.57 8.73 -1.39
C GLN A 44 2.07 7.80 -0.27
N ARG A 45 2.36 8.36 0.91
CA ARG A 45 2.80 7.54 2.04
C ARG A 45 1.71 6.54 2.44
N MET A 46 0.46 6.96 2.44
CA MET A 46 -0.65 6.07 2.81
C MET A 46 -0.89 4.99 1.76
N GLU A 47 -0.68 5.29 0.48
CA GLU A 47 -0.75 4.28 -0.58
C GLU A 47 0.30 3.18 -0.38
N ILE A 48 1.53 3.56 -0.05
CA ILE A 48 2.59 2.58 0.24
C ILE A 48 2.28 1.83 1.54
N LYS A 49 1.85 2.56 2.56
CA LYS A 49 1.58 1.99 3.89
C LYS A 49 0.49 0.92 3.85
N ALA A 50 -0.53 1.11 3.01
CA ALA A 50 -1.58 0.11 2.85
C ALA A 50 -1.01 -1.25 2.39
N VAL A 51 -0.09 -1.23 1.44
CA VAL A 51 0.56 -2.46 0.97
C VAL A 51 1.43 -3.06 2.06
N ILE A 52 2.21 -2.23 2.75
CA ILE A 52 3.09 -2.69 3.85
C ILE A 52 2.26 -3.40 4.92
N GLU A 53 1.20 -2.76 5.40
CA GLU A 53 0.40 -3.31 6.49
C GLU A 53 -0.34 -4.58 6.06
N ALA A 54 -0.78 -4.64 4.81
CA ALA A 54 -1.41 -5.84 4.28
C ALA A 54 -0.41 -7.02 4.26
N LEU A 55 0.81 -6.79 3.81
CA LEU A 55 1.84 -7.84 3.80
C LEU A 55 2.25 -8.25 5.21
N LYS A 56 2.31 -7.30 6.14
CA LYS A 56 2.60 -7.60 7.54
C LYS A 56 1.50 -8.44 8.20
N ALA A 57 0.28 -8.35 7.70
CA ALA A 57 -0.83 -9.17 8.20
C ALA A 57 -0.67 -10.65 7.82
N LEU A 58 0.20 -10.96 6.84
CA LEU A 58 0.56 -12.32 6.47
C LEU A 58 1.64 -12.80 7.44
N LYS A 59 1.26 -13.45 8.50
CA LYS A 59 2.16 -13.77 9.61
C LYS A 59 3.21 -14.81 9.28
N VAL A 60 3.11 -15.46 8.12
CA VAL A 60 4.08 -16.44 7.64
C VAL A 60 4.52 -16.04 6.23
N SER A 61 5.71 -16.45 5.83
CA SER A 61 6.24 -16.19 4.49
C SER A 61 5.78 -17.26 3.49
N GLY A 62 6.12 -17.05 2.23
CA GLY A 62 5.88 -18.04 1.18
C GLY A 62 4.54 -17.92 0.48
N TRP A 63 3.87 -16.79 0.59
CA TRP A 63 2.62 -16.53 -0.12
C TRP A 63 2.87 -16.08 -1.55
N ASP A 64 1.98 -16.46 -2.45
CA ASP A 64 1.89 -15.88 -3.80
C ASP A 64 0.80 -14.81 -3.73
N VAL A 65 1.23 -13.54 -3.76
CA VAL A 65 0.37 -12.39 -3.47
C VAL A 65 0.15 -11.55 -4.71
N THR A 66 -1.11 -11.23 -5.00
CA THR A 66 -1.44 -10.21 -6.00
C THR A 66 -2.07 -9.03 -5.26
N VAL A 67 -1.46 -7.86 -5.39
CA VAL A 67 -1.96 -6.62 -4.78
C VAL A 67 -2.58 -5.76 -5.87
N PHE A 68 -3.83 -5.36 -5.66
CA PHE A 68 -4.56 -4.48 -6.57
C PHE A 68 -4.60 -3.08 -5.95
N SER A 69 -4.11 -2.10 -6.70
CA SER A 69 -4.07 -0.69 -6.25
C SER A 69 -4.45 0.22 -7.40
N ASP A 70 -5.12 1.33 -7.10
CA ASP A 70 -5.39 2.37 -8.09
C ASP A 70 -4.24 3.39 -8.17
N SER A 71 -3.23 3.27 -7.33
CA SER A 71 -2.09 4.18 -7.30
C SER A 71 -1.08 3.84 -8.39
N ALA A 72 -1.00 4.68 -9.42
CA ALA A 72 0.02 4.53 -10.46
C ALA A 72 1.42 4.64 -9.86
N TYR A 73 1.60 5.48 -8.85
CA TYR A 73 2.88 5.67 -8.17
C TYR A 73 3.41 4.36 -7.58
N VAL A 74 2.57 3.65 -6.82
CA VAL A 74 2.97 2.39 -6.19
C VAL A 74 3.15 1.29 -7.23
N VAL A 75 2.19 1.12 -8.12
CA VAL A 75 2.24 0.05 -9.13
C VAL A 75 3.43 0.22 -10.06
N ASN A 76 3.69 1.44 -10.53
CA ASN A 76 4.78 1.69 -11.47
C ASN A 76 6.16 1.54 -10.81
N ALA A 77 6.28 1.83 -9.52
CA ALA A 77 7.54 1.63 -8.83
C ALA A 77 8.02 0.17 -8.93
N PHE A 78 7.07 -0.78 -8.93
CA PHE A 78 7.39 -2.20 -9.14
C PHE A 78 7.49 -2.54 -10.62
N ASN A 79 6.51 -2.14 -11.43
CA ASN A 79 6.39 -2.63 -12.80
C ASN A 79 7.35 -1.94 -13.77
N GLN A 80 7.84 -0.74 -13.45
CA GLN A 80 8.80 0.00 -14.27
C GLN A 80 10.21 -0.01 -13.68
N HIS A 81 10.47 -0.90 -12.74
CA HIS A 81 11.81 -1.14 -12.17
C HIS A 81 12.41 0.07 -11.45
N TRP A 82 11.58 0.97 -10.93
CA TRP A 82 12.07 2.13 -10.16
C TRP A 82 12.84 1.68 -8.92
N ILE A 83 12.30 0.66 -8.22
CA ILE A 83 12.88 0.16 -6.97
C ILE A 83 14.27 -0.42 -7.22
N GLU A 84 14.44 -1.22 -8.26
CA GLU A 84 15.74 -1.81 -8.60
C GLU A 84 16.76 -0.74 -8.93
N ASN A 85 16.33 0.31 -9.66
CA ASN A 85 17.20 1.44 -9.97
C ASN A 85 17.58 2.22 -8.71
N TRP A 86 16.65 2.44 -7.80
CA TRP A 86 16.95 3.12 -6.54
C TRP A 86 17.95 2.32 -5.71
N GLN A 87 17.78 1.01 -5.64
CA GLN A 87 18.70 0.14 -4.89
C GLN A 87 20.11 0.20 -5.47
N ARG A 88 20.25 0.20 -6.79
CA ARG A 88 21.55 0.31 -7.46
C ARG A 88 22.20 1.68 -7.24
N ASN A 89 21.40 2.70 -7.10
CA ASN A 89 21.87 4.08 -6.98
C ASN A 89 21.96 4.57 -5.53
N GLY A 90 21.92 3.67 -4.56
CA GLY A 90 22.01 4.01 -3.14
C GLY A 90 20.80 4.79 -2.63
N TRP A 91 19.63 4.49 -3.17
CA TRP A 91 18.36 5.15 -2.83
C TRP A 91 18.35 6.64 -3.16
N ARG A 92 18.96 6.96 -4.29
CA ARG A 92 18.93 8.30 -4.86
C ARG A 92 18.24 8.26 -6.22
N ASN A 93 17.52 9.33 -6.54
CA ASN A 93 16.86 9.47 -7.83
C ASN A 93 17.83 9.96 -8.90
N SER A 94 17.34 10.20 -10.11
CA SER A 94 18.17 10.64 -11.24
C SER A 94 18.85 11.99 -11.00
N LYS A 95 18.31 12.82 -10.10
CA LYS A 95 18.89 14.12 -9.72
C LYS A 95 19.83 14.00 -8.53
N LYS A 96 20.14 12.79 -8.08
CA LYS A 96 21.00 12.47 -6.93
C LYS A 96 20.41 12.90 -5.58
N ASP A 97 19.13 13.24 -5.54
CA ASP A 97 18.42 13.49 -4.28
C ASP A 97 17.95 12.17 -3.66
N ALA A 98 17.79 12.16 -2.35
CA ALA A 98 17.25 10.99 -1.67
C ALA A 98 15.83 10.67 -2.22
N VAL A 99 15.56 9.40 -2.43
CA VAL A 99 14.24 8.96 -2.92
C VAL A 99 13.16 9.35 -1.91
N ALA A 100 12.10 9.99 -2.38
CA ALA A 100 10.97 10.35 -1.53
C ALA A 100 10.35 9.09 -0.92
N ASN A 101 9.96 9.17 0.35
CA ASN A 101 9.35 8.06 1.07
C ASN A 101 10.24 6.82 1.19
N GLN A 102 11.55 7.04 1.18
CA GLN A 102 12.56 5.98 1.20
C GLN A 102 12.36 5.01 2.35
N ASP A 103 11.99 5.50 3.53
CA ASP A 103 11.75 4.66 4.71
C ASP A 103 10.69 3.60 4.42
N LEU A 104 9.58 3.99 3.82
CA LEU A 104 8.48 3.08 3.48
C LEU A 104 8.86 2.14 2.34
N TRP A 105 9.55 2.66 1.32
CA TRP A 105 10.00 1.81 0.21
C TRP A 105 10.95 0.73 0.66
N ARG A 106 11.87 1.05 1.58
CA ARG A 106 12.80 0.05 2.10
C ARG A 106 12.08 -1.03 2.89
N GLU A 107 11.09 -0.66 3.70
CA GLU A 107 10.29 -1.62 4.44
C GLU A 107 9.50 -2.52 3.48
N LEU A 108 8.91 -1.96 2.45
CA LEU A 108 8.14 -2.71 1.48
C LEU A 108 9.02 -3.71 0.72
N VAL A 109 10.21 -3.30 0.31
CA VAL A 109 11.18 -4.19 -0.35
C VAL A 109 11.51 -5.38 0.53
N HIS A 110 11.73 -5.17 1.82
CA HIS A 110 11.99 -6.26 2.75
C HIS A 110 10.83 -7.25 2.76
N LEU A 111 9.60 -6.76 2.84
CA LEU A 111 8.41 -7.60 2.88
C LEU A 111 8.19 -8.36 1.58
N THR A 112 8.49 -7.76 0.43
CA THR A 112 8.36 -8.44 -0.86
C THR A 112 9.40 -9.54 -1.05
N GLY A 113 10.49 -9.51 -0.27
CA GLY A 113 11.47 -10.60 -0.25
C GLY A 113 10.98 -11.84 0.49
N LEU A 114 9.96 -11.71 1.34
CA LEU A 114 9.41 -12.82 2.11
C LEU A 114 8.30 -13.57 1.36
N ASN A 115 7.75 -12.96 0.33
CA ASN A 115 6.63 -13.49 -0.43
C ASN A 115 6.84 -13.20 -1.91
N ARG A 116 6.10 -13.91 -2.77
CA ARG A 116 6.09 -13.60 -4.20
C ARG A 116 4.97 -12.58 -4.43
N VAL A 117 5.33 -11.33 -4.70
CA VAL A 117 4.36 -10.23 -4.76
C VAL A 117 4.29 -9.63 -6.15
N ARG A 118 3.07 -9.54 -6.69
CA ARG A 118 2.79 -8.83 -7.94
C ARG A 118 1.85 -7.69 -7.65
N LEU A 119 2.04 -6.57 -8.34
CA LEU A 119 1.15 -5.43 -8.25
C LEU A 119 0.43 -5.22 -9.57
N GLU A 120 -0.88 -5.03 -9.49
CA GLU A 120 -1.73 -4.75 -10.65
C GLU A 120 -2.53 -3.48 -10.41
N LYS A 121 -2.58 -2.63 -11.41
CA LYS A 121 -3.33 -1.39 -11.33
C LYS A 121 -4.80 -1.65 -11.64
N VAL A 122 -5.68 -1.11 -10.79
CA VAL A 122 -7.13 -1.12 -11.04
C VAL A 122 -7.59 0.31 -11.26
N LYS A 123 -8.73 0.48 -11.92
CA LYS A 123 -9.34 1.80 -12.04
C LYS A 123 -9.88 2.22 -10.68
N GLY A 124 -9.55 3.44 -10.25
CA GLY A 124 -10.07 3.98 -9.02
C GLY A 124 -11.56 4.24 -9.11
N HIS A 125 -12.24 4.00 -8.03
CA HIS A 125 -13.62 4.37 -7.73
C HIS A 125 -14.70 3.66 -8.53
N ALA A 126 -15.02 4.09 -9.73
CA ALA A 126 -16.23 3.62 -10.42
C ALA A 126 -16.19 2.13 -10.74
N GLY A 127 -17.12 1.38 -10.19
CA GLY A 127 -17.34 -0.01 -10.54
C GLY A 127 -16.42 -1.03 -9.89
N ASN A 128 -15.47 -0.60 -9.05
CA ASN A 128 -14.63 -1.55 -8.31
C ASN A 128 -15.02 -1.53 -6.83
N GLU A 129 -15.85 -2.50 -6.46
CA GLU A 129 -16.41 -2.63 -5.12
C GLU A 129 -15.33 -2.67 -4.03
N TRP A 130 -14.26 -3.45 -4.26
CA TRP A 130 -13.23 -3.63 -3.24
C TRP A 130 -12.30 -2.45 -3.14
N ASN A 131 -12.03 -1.77 -4.25
CA ASN A 131 -11.28 -0.53 -4.22
C ASN A 131 -12.05 0.54 -3.44
N GLU A 132 -13.36 0.63 -3.65
CA GLU A 132 -14.22 1.55 -2.89
C GLU A 132 -14.26 1.19 -1.40
N ARG A 133 -14.27 -0.11 -1.09
CA ARG A 133 -14.23 -0.55 0.31
C ARG A 133 -12.93 -0.14 0.99
N CYS A 134 -11.81 -0.27 0.30
CA CYS A 134 -10.51 0.18 0.82
C CYS A 134 -10.48 1.68 1.07
N ASP A 135 -11.10 2.48 0.18
CA ASP A 135 -11.23 3.92 0.39
C ASP A 135 -12.04 4.23 1.65
N GLN A 136 -13.14 3.53 1.86
CA GLN A 136 -13.94 3.68 3.08
C GLN A 136 -13.14 3.36 4.33
N LEU A 137 -12.36 2.28 4.29
CA LEU A 137 -11.50 1.88 5.41
C LEU A 137 -10.42 2.93 5.69
N ALA A 138 -9.81 3.46 4.64
CA ALA A 138 -8.80 4.52 4.78
C ALA A 138 -9.41 5.78 5.44
N ARG A 139 -10.61 6.16 5.02
CA ARG A 139 -11.31 7.32 5.60
C ARG A 139 -11.71 7.06 7.05
N GLN A 140 -12.06 5.82 7.39
CA GLN A 140 -12.33 5.47 8.78
C GLN A 140 -11.08 5.63 9.64
N GLY A 141 -9.92 5.26 9.11
CA GLY A 141 -8.65 5.48 9.80
C GLY A 141 -8.44 6.95 10.14
N ILE A 142 -8.76 7.85 9.20
CA ILE A 142 -8.68 9.29 9.45
C ILE A 142 -9.67 9.73 10.53
N ARG A 143 -10.92 9.27 10.45
CA ARG A 143 -11.94 9.63 11.43
C ARG A 143 -11.57 9.23 12.85
N GLU A 144 -11.00 8.03 13.00
CA GLU A 144 -10.60 7.54 14.32
C GLU A 144 -9.45 8.34 14.93
N LEU A 145 -8.56 8.88 14.10
CA LEU A 145 -7.55 9.82 14.58
C LEU A 145 -8.17 11.07 15.20
N ASN A 146 -9.29 11.51 14.65
CA ASN A 146 -9.99 12.72 15.12
C ASN A 146 -10.96 12.43 16.26
N GLY A 147 -11.00 11.20 16.76
CA GLY A 147 -11.92 10.82 17.82
C GLY A 147 -13.35 10.57 17.35
N GLU A 148 -13.56 10.45 16.06
CA GLU A 148 -14.86 10.18 15.45
C GLU A 148 -15.00 8.69 15.22
N GLY A 149 -15.45 8.00 16.19
CA GLY A 149 -15.55 6.56 16.19
C GLY A 149 -16.35 5.92 15.01
#